data_f17be8464bd4666da876ffc0da1522cc
#
_entry.id   f17be8464bd4666da876ffc0da1522cc
#
_cell.length_a   1.000
_cell.length_b   1.000
_cell.length_c   1.000
_cell.angle_alpha   90.00
_cell.angle_beta   90.00
_cell.angle_gamma   90.00
#
_symmetry.space_group_name_H-M   'P 1'
#
loop_
_entity.id
_entity.type
_entity.pdbx_description
1 polymer ?
#
loop_
_entity_poly.entity_id
_entity_poly.type
_entity_poly.pdbx_seq_one_letter_code
_entity_poly.pdbx_strand_id
1 'polypeptide(L)'
;MTNQTSPRDLPLDLARTARRTAVRYWILAMLFVVTTLNYADRATLSITGTPIRQAFGIDPVTMGYIFSAFSWAYVLAQLPSGWLLDRFGARRVYAASIFLWSAFTLLQSTIGLGGSAAFAVAALFAMRFAVGIAEAPAFPANAKVVASWFPTAERGTASAIFNAAQYFAAVVFSPLMAWLTHAYGWHHVYLWLGLAGVALAFLWLRVVKDPADHPAVNRAELEHIEQGGGLVRSATAARGSNGSRSEGSRVAGWYYVRQLLSNRMLIGVYLGQYCVNVLTYFFLTWFPIYLVQARGMSLLKAGFMTSLPAICGFLGGVLGGMLSDGLIRRGVSLTLARKIPIVGGMALSMVIIGCNYVDSEVLVIVLMAVSFFGKGIGSLGWAVVADTAPKEAIGLSGSLFNMFGNTAGIVAPIAIGYLVGASGSFNGALVFVGLNALVTVFSYLVIVKDIKRVELRHRDA
;
A
#
# COMPACT_ATOMS: atom_id res chain seq x y z
N MET A 1 1.37 -52.22 8.37
CA MET A 1 1.50 -50.96 9.11
C MET A 1 2.85 -50.35 8.74
N THR A 2 2.92 -49.51 7.73
CA THR A 2 4.12 -48.82 7.30
C THR A 2 4.29 -47.58 8.18
N ASN A 3 5.28 -47.63 9.04
CA ASN A 3 5.70 -46.54 9.90
C ASN A 3 6.25 -45.39 9.02
N GLN A 4 5.41 -44.44 8.65
CA GLN A 4 5.87 -43.21 8.02
C GLN A 4 6.52 -42.34 9.11
N THR A 5 7.85 -42.45 9.24
CA THR A 5 8.64 -41.52 10.04
C THR A 5 8.40 -40.10 9.53
N SER A 6 7.98 -39.21 10.41
CA SER A 6 7.83 -37.78 10.14
C SER A 6 9.16 -37.22 9.60
N PRO A 7 9.15 -36.32 8.61
CA PRO A 7 10.37 -35.64 8.12
C PRO A 7 11.18 -34.92 9.21
N ARG A 8 10.65 -34.79 10.42
CA ARG A 8 11.30 -34.18 11.60
C ARG A 8 12.19 -35.14 12.40
N ASP A 9 12.07 -36.48 12.19
CA ASP A 9 12.71 -37.50 13.03
C ASP A 9 14.01 -38.04 12.42
N LEU A 10 14.52 -37.42 11.35
CA LEU A 10 15.80 -37.80 10.72
C LEU A 10 17.00 -37.39 11.58
N PRO A 11 18.07 -38.25 11.67
CA PRO A 11 19.31 -37.92 12.35
C PRO A 11 19.92 -36.61 11.85
N LEU A 12 20.57 -35.85 12.73
CA LEU A 12 21.15 -34.52 12.48
C LEU A 12 22.02 -34.44 11.22
N ASP A 13 22.78 -35.46 10.92
CA ASP A 13 23.68 -35.51 9.73
C ASP A 13 22.94 -35.72 8.41
N LEU A 14 21.85 -36.48 8.41
CA LEU A 14 20.99 -36.67 7.24
C LEU A 14 20.08 -35.43 6.98
N ALA A 15 19.74 -34.72 8.02
CA ALA A 15 18.97 -33.49 7.88
C ALA A 15 19.76 -32.33 7.22
N ARG A 16 21.08 -32.30 7.40
CA ARG A 16 21.97 -31.30 6.77
C ARG A 16 22.14 -31.50 5.27
N THR A 17 22.01 -32.72 4.76
CA THR A 17 22.11 -33.06 3.33
C THR A 17 20.75 -33.06 2.64
N ALA A 18 19.64 -33.00 3.37
CA ALA A 18 18.29 -32.98 2.82
C ALA A 18 18.03 -31.67 2.05
N ARG A 19 17.53 -31.78 0.81
CA ARG A 19 17.10 -30.63 0.02
C ARG A 19 16.05 -29.84 0.81
N ARG A 20 16.25 -28.53 0.94
CA ARG A 20 15.31 -27.61 1.62
C ARG A 20 13.95 -27.66 0.94
N THR A 21 12.88 -27.67 1.73
CA THR A 21 11.54 -27.43 1.21
C THR A 21 11.43 -25.96 0.79
N ALA A 22 10.46 -25.64 -0.06
CA ALA A 22 10.27 -24.29 -0.62
C ALA A 22 8.99 -23.64 -0.10
N VAL A 23 8.58 -24.00 1.11
CA VAL A 23 7.28 -23.55 1.70
C VAL A 23 7.23 -22.05 1.85
N ARG A 24 8.34 -21.37 2.19
CA ARG A 24 8.38 -19.90 2.30
C ARG A 24 7.94 -19.19 1.03
N TYR A 25 8.18 -19.75 -0.16
CA TYR A 25 7.72 -19.15 -1.42
C TYR A 25 6.22 -19.31 -1.64
N TRP A 26 5.59 -20.38 -1.13
CA TRP A 26 4.13 -20.53 -1.11
C TRP A 26 3.48 -19.51 -0.16
N ILE A 27 4.12 -19.24 0.99
CA ILE A 27 3.68 -18.17 1.89
C ILE A 27 3.82 -16.81 1.21
N LEU A 28 4.90 -16.56 0.46
CA LEU A 28 5.07 -15.34 -0.32
C LEU A 28 4.01 -15.20 -1.42
N ALA A 29 3.70 -16.27 -2.12
CA ALA A 29 2.62 -16.28 -3.11
C ALA A 29 1.26 -15.95 -2.47
N MET A 30 0.99 -16.49 -1.25
CA MET A 30 -0.20 -16.14 -0.49
C MET A 30 -0.22 -14.65 -0.10
N LEU A 31 0.90 -14.07 0.36
CA LEU A 31 1.01 -12.64 0.63
C LEU A 31 0.74 -11.81 -0.63
N PHE A 32 1.26 -12.24 -1.78
CA PHE A 32 1.03 -11.57 -3.06
C PHE A 32 -0.46 -11.59 -3.44
N VAL A 33 -1.13 -12.74 -3.34
CA VAL A 33 -2.56 -12.90 -3.66
C VAL A 33 -3.44 -12.04 -2.73
N VAL A 34 -3.18 -12.10 -1.41
CA VAL A 34 -3.93 -11.29 -0.43
C VAL A 34 -3.73 -9.80 -0.68
N THR A 35 -2.49 -9.36 -0.95
CA THR A 35 -2.20 -7.95 -1.24
C THR A 35 -2.81 -7.52 -2.58
N THR A 36 -2.84 -8.40 -3.58
CA THR A 36 -3.53 -8.15 -4.86
C THR A 36 -5.02 -7.89 -4.64
N LEU A 37 -5.69 -8.76 -3.88
CA LEU A 37 -7.12 -8.60 -3.58
C LEU A 37 -7.39 -7.34 -2.75
N ASN A 38 -6.51 -7.00 -1.80
CA ASN A 38 -6.58 -5.78 -1.00
C ASN A 38 -6.56 -4.51 -1.88
N TYR A 39 -5.62 -4.44 -2.84
CA TYR A 39 -5.57 -3.31 -3.77
C TYR A 39 -6.70 -3.31 -4.80
N ALA A 40 -7.16 -4.49 -5.20
CA ALA A 40 -8.36 -4.61 -6.04
C ALA A 40 -9.57 -3.99 -5.33
N ASP A 41 -9.79 -4.31 -4.04
CA ASP A 41 -10.89 -3.74 -3.26
C ASP A 41 -10.80 -2.21 -3.16
N ARG A 42 -9.60 -1.66 -2.95
CA ARG A 42 -9.39 -0.21 -2.92
C ARG A 42 -9.76 0.46 -4.25
N ALA A 43 -9.47 -0.19 -5.39
CA ALA A 43 -9.76 0.34 -6.71
C ALA A 43 -11.24 0.18 -7.12
N THR A 44 -12.02 -0.66 -6.43
CA THR A 44 -13.40 -0.98 -6.80
C THR A 44 -14.26 0.26 -6.99
N LEU A 45 -14.23 1.16 -6.00
CA LEU A 45 -15.07 2.36 -6.03
C LEU A 45 -14.68 3.34 -7.15
N SER A 46 -13.42 3.38 -7.58
CA SER A 46 -13.00 4.26 -8.68
C SER A 46 -13.53 3.80 -10.03
N ILE A 47 -13.63 2.49 -10.26
CA ILE A 47 -14.19 1.90 -11.48
C ILE A 47 -15.72 1.98 -11.46
N THR A 48 -16.34 1.64 -10.33
CA THR A 48 -17.80 1.64 -10.17
C THR A 48 -18.37 3.03 -9.85
N GLY A 49 -17.52 4.02 -9.60
CA GLY A 49 -17.91 5.34 -9.13
C GLY A 49 -18.83 6.11 -10.08
N THR A 50 -18.61 6.01 -11.39
CA THR A 50 -19.46 6.69 -12.36
C THR A 50 -20.91 6.15 -12.34
N PRO A 51 -21.18 4.83 -12.46
CA PRO A 51 -22.55 4.32 -12.36
C PRO A 51 -23.17 4.53 -10.98
N ILE A 52 -22.39 4.47 -9.88
CA ILE A 52 -22.89 4.77 -8.53
C ILE A 52 -23.31 6.23 -8.42
N ARG A 53 -22.50 7.17 -8.93
CA ARG A 53 -22.84 8.60 -8.96
C ARG A 53 -24.12 8.87 -9.72
N GLN A 54 -24.30 8.22 -10.88
CA GLN A 54 -25.51 8.37 -11.70
C GLN A 54 -26.73 7.78 -11.00
N ALA A 55 -26.61 6.61 -10.38
CA ALA A 55 -27.71 5.92 -9.71
C ALA A 55 -28.25 6.70 -8.50
N PHE A 56 -27.39 7.39 -7.75
CA PHE A 56 -27.77 8.06 -6.50
C PHE A 56 -27.69 9.60 -6.56
N GLY A 57 -27.37 10.19 -7.72
CA GLY A 57 -27.26 11.64 -7.89
C GLY A 57 -26.12 12.26 -7.06
N ILE A 58 -25.01 11.53 -6.87
CA ILE A 58 -23.91 11.97 -6.01
C ILE A 58 -23.09 13.06 -6.71
N ASP A 59 -22.97 14.22 -6.06
CA ASP A 59 -22.12 15.31 -6.53
C ASP A 59 -20.61 15.00 -6.35
N PRO A 60 -19.70 15.73 -7.05
CA PRO A 60 -18.27 15.46 -6.97
C PRO A 60 -17.67 15.65 -5.57
N VAL A 61 -18.20 16.58 -4.76
CA VAL A 61 -17.70 16.85 -3.41
C VAL A 61 -18.01 15.66 -2.49
N THR A 62 -19.27 15.22 -2.49
CA THR A 62 -19.72 14.04 -1.74
C THR A 62 -18.94 12.79 -2.16
N MET A 63 -18.66 12.62 -3.46
CA MET A 63 -17.86 11.51 -3.95
C MET A 63 -16.42 11.57 -3.42
N GLY A 64 -15.83 12.76 -3.33
CA GLY A 64 -14.51 12.99 -2.72
C GLY A 64 -14.47 12.55 -1.25
N TYR A 65 -15.52 12.87 -0.47
CA TYR A 65 -15.65 12.38 0.91
C TYR A 65 -15.78 10.87 1.00
N ILE A 66 -16.57 10.23 0.12
CA ILE A 66 -16.71 8.76 0.09
C ILE A 66 -15.37 8.09 -0.22
N PHE A 67 -14.60 8.62 -1.19
CA PHE A 67 -13.24 8.13 -1.48
C PHE A 67 -12.31 8.29 -0.27
N SER A 68 -12.40 9.40 0.45
CA SER A 68 -11.53 9.67 1.59
C SER A 68 -11.86 8.84 2.82
N ALA A 69 -13.09 8.33 2.94
CA ALA A 69 -13.58 7.59 4.12
C ALA A 69 -12.66 6.42 4.50
N PHE A 70 -12.20 5.68 3.50
CA PHE A 70 -11.22 4.60 3.68
C PHE A 70 -9.93 5.11 4.35
N SER A 71 -9.36 6.20 3.83
CA SER A 71 -8.07 6.72 4.31
C SER A 71 -8.15 7.31 5.72
N TRP A 72 -9.28 7.95 6.09
CA TRP A 72 -9.53 8.38 7.46
C TRP A 72 -9.45 7.21 8.43
N ALA A 73 -10.21 6.16 8.13
CA ALA A 73 -10.29 4.97 8.96
C ALA A 73 -8.94 4.24 9.04
N TYR A 74 -8.29 4.09 7.90
CA TYR A 74 -6.99 3.41 7.79
C TYR A 74 -5.92 4.08 8.63
N VAL A 75 -5.80 5.42 8.57
CA VAL A 75 -4.82 6.19 9.35
C VAL A 75 -5.10 6.07 10.85
N LEU A 76 -6.37 6.20 11.25
CA LEU A 76 -6.78 6.09 12.66
C LEU A 76 -6.54 4.68 13.23
N ALA A 77 -6.78 3.66 12.43
CA ALA A 77 -6.66 2.27 12.85
C ALA A 77 -5.21 1.73 12.79
N GLN A 78 -4.26 2.44 12.19
CA GLN A 78 -2.87 1.95 12.04
C GLN A 78 -2.17 1.66 13.37
N LEU A 79 -2.31 2.55 14.35
CA LEU A 79 -1.72 2.35 15.68
C LEU A 79 -2.36 1.18 16.44
N PRO A 80 -3.71 1.09 16.54
CA PRO A 80 -4.37 -0.07 17.13
C PRO A 80 -4.03 -1.40 16.44
N SER A 81 -3.86 -1.40 15.12
CA SER A 81 -3.57 -2.62 14.35
C SER A 81 -2.20 -3.22 14.71
N GLY A 82 -1.20 -2.39 14.94
CA GLY A 82 0.11 -2.84 15.43
C GLY A 82 0.02 -3.55 16.78
N TRP A 83 -0.72 -2.98 17.71
CA TRP A 83 -0.97 -3.59 19.02
C TRP A 83 -1.73 -4.94 18.91
N LEU A 84 -2.75 -5.01 18.06
CA LEU A 84 -3.48 -6.26 17.81
C LEU A 84 -2.55 -7.37 17.28
N LEU A 85 -1.71 -7.02 16.30
CA LEU A 85 -0.73 -7.94 15.72
C LEU A 85 0.31 -8.44 16.75
N ASP A 86 0.71 -7.57 17.69
CA ASP A 86 1.65 -7.93 18.74
C ASP A 86 1.00 -8.83 19.80
N ARG A 87 -0.30 -8.62 20.09
CA ARG A 87 -1.02 -9.35 21.12
C ARG A 87 -1.54 -10.71 20.64
N PHE A 88 -2.12 -10.77 19.45
CA PHE A 88 -2.84 -11.94 18.95
C PHE A 88 -2.11 -12.71 17.84
N GLY A 89 -0.97 -12.18 17.36
CA GLY A 89 -0.17 -12.76 16.29
C GLY A 89 -0.68 -12.43 14.89
N ALA A 90 0.27 -12.42 13.91
CA ALA A 90 -0.03 -12.01 12.53
C ALA A 90 -1.06 -12.93 11.86
N ARG A 91 -0.99 -14.24 12.06
CA ARG A 91 -1.87 -15.23 11.43
C ARG A 91 -3.36 -14.96 11.70
N ARG A 92 -3.73 -14.79 12.99
CA ARG A 92 -5.13 -14.62 13.41
C ARG A 92 -5.66 -13.23 13.07
N VAL A 93 -4.87 -12.20 13.37
CA VAL A 93 -5.28 -10.81 13.11
C VAL A 93 -5.45 -10.57 11.62
N TYR A 94 -4.55 -11.08 10.80
CA TYR A 94 -4.67 -10.88 9.35
C TYR A 94 -5.83 -11.69 8.75
N ALA A 95 -6.08 -12.92 9.24
CA ALA A 95 -7.27 -13.66 8.84
C ALA A 95 -8.57 -12.92 9.16
N ALA A 96 -8.69 -12.38 10.38
CA ALA A 96 -9.84 -11.57 10.78
C ALA A 96 -9.94 -10.29 9.93
N SER A 97 -8.82 -9.64 9.64
CA SER A 97 -8.72 -8.48 8.76
C SER A 97 -9.26 -8.81 7.36
N ILE A 98 -8.75 -9.89 6.72
CA ILE A 98 -9.20 -10.36 5.39
C ILE A 98 -10.71 -10.63 5.41
N PHE A 99 -11.20 -11.35 6.41
CA PHE A 99 -12.61 -11.68 6.53
C PHE A 99 -13.48 -10.43 6.68
N LEU A 100 -13.12 -9.52 7.59
CA LEU A 100 -13.91 -8.32 7.89
C LEU A 100 -13.99 -7.37 6.70
N TRP A 101 -12.83 -7.02 6.06
CA TRP A 101 -12.91 -6.13 4.91
C TRP A 101 -13.73 -6.74 3.77
N SER A 102 -13.56 -8.07 3.54
CA SER A 102 -14.31 -8.77 2.50
C SER A 102 -15.81 -8.84 2.81
N ALA A 103 -16.18 -9.01 4.07
CA ALA A 103 -17.58 -8.97 4.49
C ALA A 103 -18.19 -7.56 4.29
N PHE A 104 -17.45 -6.50 4.66
CA PHE A 104 -17.89 -5.13 4.40
C PHE A 104 -17.97 -4.81 2.89
N THR A 105 -17.04 -5.33 2.08
CA THR A 105 -17.12 -5.24 0.62
C THR A 105 -18.31 -5.98 0.09
N LEU A 106 -18.58 -7.19 0.56
CA LEU A 106 -19.77 -7.96 0.20
C LEU A 106 -21.06 -7.19 0.55
N LEU A 107 -21.14 -6.59 1.74
CA LEU A 107 -22.29 -5.78 2.14
C LEU A 107 -22.51 -4.55 1.24
N GLN A 108 -21.47 -3.97 0.65
CA GLN A 108 -21.63 -2.88 -0.33
C GLN A 108 -22.44 -3.32 -1.56
N SER A 109 -22.47 -4.62 -1.91
CA SER A 109 -23.29 -5.12 -3.01
C SER A 109 -24.80 -4.96 -2.78
N THR A 110 -25.24 -4.77 -1.56
CA THR A 110 -26.66 -4.61 -1.20
C THR A 110 -27.12 -3.16 -1.13
N ILE A 111 -26.20 -2.19 -1.26
CA ILE A 111 -26.51 -0.77 -1.19
C ILE A 111 -27.38 -0.40 -2.40
N GLY A 112 -28.51 0.28 -2.13
CA GLY A 112 -29.46 0.68 -3.17
C GLY A 112 -30.57 -0.33 -3.47
N LEU A 113 -30.57 -1.52 -2.85
CA LEU A 113 -31.70 -2.46 -2.94
C LEU A 113 -32.94 -1.98 -2.17
N GLY A 114 -32.78 -0.97 -1.34
CA GLY A 114 -33.86 -0.33 -0.57
C GLY A 114 -33.38 0.96 0.09
N GLY A 115 -34.31 1.88 0.36
CA GLY A 115 -34.00 3.12 1.04
C GLY A 115 -33.81 4.33 0.11
N SER A 116 -33.55 5.50 0.70
CA SER A 116 -33.34 6.75 -0.02
C SER A 116 -31.88 6.85 -0.56
N ALA A 117 -31.68 7.73 -1.55
CA ALA A 117 -30.34 8.04 -2.06
C ALA A 117 -29.39 8.55 -0.94
N ALA A 118 -29.92 9.31 0.00
CA ALA A 118 -29.17 9.79 1.17
C ALA A 118 -28.71 8.63 2.07
N PHE A 119 -29.56 7.63 2.28
CA PHE A 119 -29.16 6.40 3.01
C PHE A 119 -28.07 5.63 2.27
N ALA A 120 -28.20 5.47 0.94
CA ALA A 120 -27.19 4.79 0.12
C ALA A 120 -25.82 5.50 0.20
N VAL A 121 -25.79 6.83 0.15
CA VAL A 121 -24.56 7.64 0.30
C VAL A 121 -23.93 7.44 1.68
N ALA A 122 -24.73 7.53 2.75
CA ALA A 122 -24.27 7.33 4.11
C ALA A 122 -23.74 5.88 4.32
N ALA A 123 -24.43 4.88 3.76
CA ALA A 123 -24.02 3.48 3.82
C ALA A 123 -22.70 3.24 3.06
N LEU A 124 -22.53 3.82 1.86
CA LEU A 124 -21.27 3.76 1.11
C LEU A 124 -20.11 4.33 1.93
N PHE A 125 -20.31 5.52 2.52
CA PHE A 125 -19.29 6.15 3.38
C PHE A 125 -18.95 5.26 4.57
N ALA A 126 -19.96 4.76 5.29
CA ALA A 126 -19.78 3.94 6.49
C ALA A 126 -19.09 2.59 6.15
N MET A 127 -19.49 1.94 5.05
CA MET A 127 -18.85 0.68 4.62
C MET A 127 -17.41 0.90 4.18
N ARG A 128 -17.12 1.96 3.43
CA ARG A 128 -15.73 2.32 3.06
C ARG A 128 -14.87 2.65 4.27
N PHE A 129 -15.44 3.32 5.27
CA PHE A 129 -14.77 3.58 6.54
C PHE A 129 -14.49 2.27 7.30
N ALA A 130 -15.46 1.35 7.36
CA ALA A 130 -15.31 0.04 8.01
C ALA A 130 -14.24 -0.82 7.29
N VAL A 131 -14.21 -0.82 5.95
CA VAL A 131 -13.15 -1.47 5.17
C VAL A 131 -11.77 -0.90 5.54
N GLY A 132 -11.64 0.43 5.66
CA GLY A 132 -10.39 1.08 6.06
C GLY A 132 -9.88 0.64 7.42
N ILE A 133 -10.76 0.51 8.43
CA ILE A 133 -10.41 -0.05 9.75
C ILE A 133 -9.93 -1.50 9.59
N ALA A 134 -10.72 -2.31 8.87
CA ALA A 134 -10.45 -3.74 8.73
C ALA A 134 -9.14 -4.03 7.97
N GLU A 135 -8.75 -3.18 7.00
CA GLU A 135 -7.51 -3.32 6.22
C GLU A 135 -6.26 -2.79 6.91
N ALA A 136 -6.38 -1.97 7.94
CA ALA A 136 -5.22 -1.34 8.59
C ALA A 136 -4.12 -2.34 9.06
N PRO A 137 -4.44 -3.56 9.52
CA PRO A 137 -3.42 -4.55 9.89
C PRO A 137 -2.65 -5.15 8.71
N ALA A 138 -3.11 -5.03 7.46
CA ALA A 138 -2.61 -5.79 6.31
C ALA A 138 -1.10 -5.61 6.07
N PHE A 139 -0.64 -4.38 5.92
CA PHE A 139 0.79 -4.11 5.66
C PHE A 139 1.71 -4.47 6.84
N PRO A 140 1.41 -4.11 8.08
CA PRO A 140 2.17 -4.56 9.24
C PRO A 140 2.18 -6.10 9.38
N ALA A 141 1.08 -6.79 9.04
CA ALA A 141 1.01 -8.24 9.05
C ALA A 141 1.92 -8.85 7.97
N ASN A 142 1.92 -8.31 6.73
CA ASN A 142 2.83 -8.73 5.67
C ASN A 142 4.29 -8.63 6.13
N ALA A 143 4.68 -7.50 6.72
CA ALA A 143 6.03 -7.30 7.24
C ALA A 143 6.40 -8.32 8.33
N LYS A 144 5.47 -8.64 9.25
CA LYS A 144 5.69 -9.67 10.28
C LYS A 144 5.83 -11.07 9.71
N VAL A 145 4.98 -11.44 8.74
CA VAL A 145 5.07 -12.75 8.09
C VAL A 145 6.39 -12.88 7.33
N VAL A 146 6.81 -11.85 6.59
CA VAL A 146 8.12 -11.84 5.92
C VAL A 146 9.27 -11.95 6.93
N ALA A 147 9.21 -11.24 8.06
CA ALA A 147 10.22 -11.33 9.10
C ALA A 147 10.32 -12.72 9.75
N SER A 148 9.18 -13.46 9.80
CA SER A 148 9.15 -14.82 10.38
C SER A 148 9.62 -15.89 9.39
N TRP A 149 9.30 -15.74 8.10
CA TRP A 149 9.51 -16.76 7.07
C TRP A 149 10.80 -16.59 6.26
N PHE A 150 11.39 -15.39 6.26
CA PHE A 150 12.54 -15.11 5.40
C PHE A 150 13.78 -14.71 6.20
N PRO A 151 14.97 -15.27 5.81
CA PRO A 151 16.24 -14.75 6.24
C PRO A 151 16.37 -13.25 5.97
N THR A 152 17.13 -12.55 6.79
CA THR A 152 17.31 -11.09 6.66
C THR A 152 17.77 -10.67 5.27
N ALA A 153 18.64 -11.47 4.63
CA ALA A 153 19.15 -11.22 3.28
C ALA A 153 18.06 -11.35 2.17
N GLU A 154 16.99 -12.12 2.40
CA GLU A 154 15.92 -12.38 1.42
C GLU A 154 14.69 -11.46 1.63
N ARG A 155 14.58 -10.76 2.78
CA ARG A 155 13.39 -9.95 3.14
C ARG A 155 13.12 -8.81 2.17
N GLY A 156 14.17 -8.20 1.62
CA GLY A 156 14.04 -7.13 0.63
C GLY A 156 13.30 -7.61 -0.62
N THR A 157 13.73 -8.73 -1.18
CA THR A 157 13.09 -9.35 -2.35
C THR A 157 11.67 -9.79 -2.05
N ALA A 158 11.43 -10.46 -0.92
CA ALA A 158 10.09 -10.87 -0.51
C ALA A 158 9.14 -9.66 -0.37
N SER A 159 9.62 -8.56 0.22
CA SER A 159 8.85 -7.33 0.35
C SER A 159 8.57 -6.67 -1.00
N ALA A 160 9.54 -6.67 -1.91
CA ALA A 160 9.35 -6.14 -3.26
C ALA A 160 8.26 -6.91 -4.03
N ILE A 161 8.25 -8.25 -3.90
CA ILE A 161 7.28 -9.11 -4.56
C ILE A 161 5.85 -8.82 -4.08
N PHE A 162 5.59 -8.83 -2.78
CA PHE A 162 4.24 -8.55 -2.32
C PHE A 162 3.81 -7.09 -2.55
N ASN A 163 4.74 -6.13 -2.54
CA ASN A 163 4.45 -4.75 -2.89
C ASN A 163 4.13 -4.56 -4.39
N ALA A 164 4.70 -5.39 -5.29
CA ALA A 164 4.37 -5.38 -6.70
C ALA A 164 2.89 -5.76 -6.96
N ALA A 165 2.25 -6.45 -6.03
CA ALA A 165 0.84 -6.84 -6.10
C ALA A 165 -0.12 -5.65 -6.32
N GLN A 166 0.22 -4.44 -5.84
CA GLN A 166 -0.59 -3.23 -6.07
C GLN A 166 -0.72 -2.90 -7.56
N TYR A 167 0.37 -2.99 -8.31
CA TYR A 167 0.38 -2.74 -9.75
C TYR A 167 -0.31 -3.86 -10.51
N PHE A 168 -0.05 -5.11 -10.11
CA PHE A 168 -0.72 -6.29 -10.67
C PHE A 168 -2.23 -6.21 -10.47
N ALA A 169 -2.70 -5.80 -9.29
CA ALA A 169 -4.11 -5.58 -9.02
C ALA A 169 -4.72 -4.56 -9.98
N ALA A 170 -4.08 -3.42 -10.20
CA ALA A 170 -4.58 -2.40 -11.11
C ALA A 170 -4.65 -2.90 -12.56
N VAL A 171 -3.64 -3.67 -13.01
CA VAL A 171 -3.58 -4.20 -14.38
C VAL A 171 -4.65 -5.25 -14.65
N VAL A 172 -4.88 -6.16 -13.71
CA VAL A 172 -5.80 -7.30 -13.89
C VAL A 172 -7.24 -6.95 -13.50
N PHE A 173 -7.40 -6.32 -12.34
CA PHE A 173 -8.73 -6.12 -11.77
C PHE A 173 -9.46 -4.90 -12.35
N SER A 174 -8.77 -3.83 -12.81
CA SER A 174 -9.48 -2.69 -13.37
C SER A 174 -10.28 -3.06 -14.63
N PRO A 175 -9.71 -3.77 -15.63
CA PRO A 175 -10.50 -4.26 -16.77
C PRO A 175 -11.59 -5.25 -16.38
N LEU A 176 -11.28 -6.19 -15.46
CA LEU A 176 -12.23 -7.19 -14.98
C LEU A 176 -13.44 -6.53 -14.30
N MET A 177 -13.21 -5.56 -13.42
CA MET A 177 -14.28 -4.82 -12.74
C MET A 177 -15.10 -3.98 -13.71
N ALA A 178 -14.45 -3.33 -14.70
CA ALA A 178 -15.15 -2.58 -15.73
C ALA A 178 -16.04 -3.48 -16.57
N TRP A 179 -15.55 -4.67 -16.95
CA TRP A 179 -16.33 -5.68 -17.67
C TRP A 179 -17.51 -6.18 -16.83
N LEU A 180 -17.29 -6.57 -15.56
CA LEU A 180 -18.34 -6.99 -14.64
C LEU A 180 -19.41 -5.90 -14.46
N THR A 181 -18.97 -4.64 -14.30
CA THR A 181 -19.87 -3.50 -14.14
C THR A 181 -20.72 -3.29 -15.40
N HIS A 182 -20.11 -3.43 -16.58
CA HIS A 182 -20.81 -3.28 -17.86
C HIS A 182 -21.81 -4.41 -18.12
N ALA A 183 -21.40 -5.66 -17.84
CA ALA A 183 -22.21 -6.86 -18.17
C ALA A 183 -23.32 -7.14 -17.15
N TYR A 184 -23.05 -6.91 -15.85
CA TYR A 184 -23.94 -7.36 -14.76
C TYR A 184 -24.30 -6.24 -13.78
N GLY A 185 -23.71 -5.04 -13.93
CA GLY A 185 -23.91 -3.94 -13.00
C GLY A 185 -22.88 -3.92 -11.85
N TRP A 186 -22.73 -2.75 -11.26
CA TRP A 186 -21.68 -2.48 -10.26
C TRP A 186 -21.83 -3.32 -8.96
N HIS A 187 -23.03 -3.74 -8.58
CA HIS A 187 -23.28 -4.59 -7.40
C HIS A 187 -22.52 -5.91 -7.45
N HIS A 188 -22.43 -6.51 -8.66
CA HIS A 188 -21.74 -7.78 -8.86
C HIS A 188 -20.23 -7.70 -8.64
N VAL A 189 -19.62 -6.54 -8.84
CA VAL A 189 -18.20 -6.34 -8.54
C VAL A 189 -17.95 -6.52 -7.04
N TYR A 190 -18.74 -5.87 -6.20
CA TYR A 190 -18.65 -5.99 -4.75
C TYR A 190 -19.01 -7.40 -4.26
N LEU A 191 -20.01 -8.02 -4.87
CA LEU A 191 -20.41 -9.39 -4.57
C LEU A 191 -19.25 -10.38 -4.80
N TRP A 192 -18.68 -10.39 -5.99
CA TRP A 192 -17.63 -11.36 -6.34
C TRP A 192 -16.33 -11.11 -5.61
N LEU A 193 -15.92 -9.85 -5.44
CA LEU A 193 -14.72 -9.52 -4.67
C LEU A 193 -14.89 -9.87 -3.18
N GLY A 194 -16.05 -9.57 -2.61
CA GLY A 194 -16.33 -9.91 -1.22
C GLY A 194 -16.32 -11.42 -0.99
N LEU A 195 -16.99 -12.21 -1.86
CA LEU A 195 -16.98 -13.67 -1.79
C LEU A 195 -15.57 -14.25 -1.96
N ALA A 196 -14.80 -13.76 -2.94
CA ALA A 196 -13.43 -14.20 -3.16
C ALA A 196 -12.55 -13.92 -1.93
N GLY A 197 -12.73 -12.75 -1.29
CA GLY A 197 -11.98 -12.40 -0.10
C GLY A 197 -12.37 -13.22 1.13
N VAL A 198 -13.66 -13.51 1.33
CA VAL A 198 -14.10 -14.44 2.38
C VAL A 198 -13.48 -15.83 2.18
N ALA A 199 -13.53 -16.36 0.95
CA ALA A 199 -12.88 -17.64 0.62
C ALA A 199 -11.37 -17.59 0.89
N LEU A 200 -10.72 -16.47 0.55
CA LEU A 200 -9.29 -16.24 0.79
C LEU A 200 -8.96 -16.19 2.30
N ALA A 201 -9.84 -15.66 3.14
CA ALA A 201 -9.64 -15.66 4.59
C ALA A 201 -9.57 -17.10 5.17
N PHE A 202 -10.45 -17.99 4.71
CA PHE A 202 -10.42 -19.39 5.09
C PHE A 202 -9.17 -20.11 4.54
N LEU A 203 -8.78 -19.82 3.30
CA LEU A 203 -7.57 -20.36 2.70
C LEU A 203 -6.33 -19.90 3.48
N TRP A 204 -6.28 -18.62 3.87
CA TRP A 204 -5.20 -18.06 4.71
C TRP A 204 -5.02 -18.84 6.01
N LEU A 205 -6.09 -19.12 6.73
CA LEU A 205 -6.03 -19.86 7.98
C LEU A 205 -5.52 -21.30 7.81
N ARG A 206 -5.77 -21.91 6.64
CA ARG A 206 -5.29 -23.27 6.33
C ARG A 206 -3.82 -23.29 5.90
N VAL A 207 -3.42 -22.33 5.09
CA VAL A 207 -2.09 -22.28 4.45
C VAL A 207 -1.06 -21.62 5.35
N VAL A 208 -1.38 -20.47 5.96
CA VAL A 208 -0.39 -19.68 6.70
C VAL A 208 -0.35 -20.11 8.16
N LYS A 209 0.81 -20.62 8.58
CA LYS A 209 1.15 -20.95 9.96
C LYS A 209 2.50 -20.36 10.30
N ASP A 210 2.92 -20.40 11.55
CA ASP A 210 4.29 -20.04 11.90
C ASP A 210 5.27 -21.10 11.35
N PRO A 211 6.51 -20.73 10.97
CA PRO A 211 7.46 -21.69 10.39
C PRO A 211 7.71 -22.93 11.24
N ALA A 212 7.77 -22.76 12.57
CA ALA A 212 7.97 -23.86 13.52
C ALA A 212 6.78 -24.86 13.56
N ASP A 213 5.57 -24.39 13.25
CA ASP A 213 4.33 -25.19 13.36
C ASP A 213 3.82 -25.68 12.00
N HIS A 214 4.50 -25.33 10.92
CA HIS A 214 4.05 -25.65 9.58
C HIS A 214 4.43 -27.09 9.19
N PRO A 215 3.45 -27.98 8.87
CA PRO A 215 3.70 -29.41 8.69
C PRO A 215 4.56 -29.76 7.48
N ALA A 216 4.58 -28.90 6.44
CA ALA A 216 5.33 -29.13 5.21
C ALA A 216 6.75 -28.56 5.25
N VAL A 217 7.16 -27.89 6.31
CA VAL A 217 8.52 -27.34 6.47
C VAL A 217 9.43 -28.43 7.02
N ASN A 218 10.51 -28.73 6.30
CA ASN A 218 11.53 -29.66 6.80
C ASN A 218 12.55 -28.91 7.69
N ARG A 219 13.33 -29.69 8.42
CA ARG A 219 14.33 -29.17 9.35
C ARG A 219 15.38 -28.30 8.65
N ALA A 220 15.78 -28.66 7.44
CA ALA A 220 16.77 -27.92 6.67
C ALA A 220 16.27 -26.51 6.25
N GLU A 221 14.99 -26.34 5.91
CA GLU A 221 14.39 -25.02 5.65
C GLU A 221 14.26 -24.22 6.94
N LEU A 222 13.81 -24.85 8.04
CA LEU A 222 13.66 -24.21 9.33
C LEU A 222 14.99 -23.65 9.85
N GLU A 223 16.07 -24.47 9.80
CA GLU A 223 17.42 -24.06 10.18
C GLU A 223 17.94 -22.92 9.30
N HIS A 224 17.66 -22.95 7.97
CA HIS A 224 18.02 -21.85 7.08
C HIS A 224 17.35 -20.54 7.44
N ILE A 225 16.06 -20.58 7.76
CA ILE A 225 15.31 -19.40 8.19
C ILE A 225 15.87 -18.85 9.51
N GLU A 226 16.11 -19.73 10.49
CA GLU A 226 16.57 -19.37 11.83
C GLU A 226 18.00 -18.80 11.82
N GLN A 227 18.94 -19.50 11.16
CA GLN A 227 20.33 -19.05 11.00
C GLN A 227 20.44 -17.74 10.21
N GLY A 228 19.52 -17.51 9.26
CA GLY A 228 19.40 -16.27 8.52
C GLY A 228 18.73 -15.13 9.27
N GLY A 229 18.40 -15.31 10.55
CA GLY A 229 17.77 -14.28 11.40
C GLY A 229 16.25 -14.18 11.25
N GLY A 230 15.58 -15.22 10.75
CA GLY A 230 14.12 -15.31 10.72
C GLY A 230 13.53 -15.51 12.12
N LEU A 231 12.39 -14.87 12.39
CA LEU A 231 11.69 -14.94 13.67
C LEU A 231 10.78 -16.18 13.71
N VAL A 232 11.38 -17.37 13.74
CA VAL A 232 10.71 -18.69 13.60
C VAL A 232 9.60 -18.93 14.61
N ARG A 233 9.75 -18.44 15.84
CA ARG A 233 8.71 -18.49 16.87
C ARG A 233 8.06 -17.13 17.04
N SER A 234 6.73 -17.10 16.96
CA SER A 234 5.97 -15.88 17.22
C SER A 234 6.34 -15.28 18.58
N ALA A 235 6.52 -13.95 18.64
CA ALA A 235 6.77 -13.22 19.88
C ALA A 235 5.69 -13.45 20.96
N THR A 236 4.54 -14.01 20.59
CA THR A 236 3.47 -14.43 21.53
C THR A 236 3.90 -15.62 22.41
N ALA A 237 4.74 -16.52 21.87
CA ALA A 237 5.27 -17.65 22.65
C ALA A 237 6.43 -17.22 23.58
N ALA A 238 7.16 -16.17 23.24
CA ALA A 238 8.25 -15.62 24.04
C ALA A 238 7.78 -14.72 25.20
N ARG A 239 6.52 -14.26 25.21
CA ARG A 239 5.96 -13.40 26.26
C ARG A 239 5.59 -14.13 27.57
N GLY A 240 5.74 -15.45 27.64
CA GLY A 240 5.65 -16.16 28.92
C GLY A 240 6.79 -15.88 29.89
N SER A 241 7.88 -15.23 29.49
CA SER A 241 9.06 -15.08 30.32
C SER A 241 9.56 -13.66 30.62
N ASN A 242 9.06 -12.58 29.97
CA ASN A 242 9.47 -11.23 30.37
C ASN A 242 8.39 -10.17 30.04
N GLY A 243 7.46 -9.99 30.97
CA GLY A 243 6.49 -8.91 30.96
C GLY A 243 6.99 -7.70 31.72
N SER A 244 7.70 -6.79 31.10
CA SER A 244 7.73 -5.41 31.58
C SER A 244 8.13 -4.46 30.42
N ARG A 245 7.13 -3.99 29.67
CA ARG A 245 7.28 -2.71 28.99
C ARG A 245 6.98 -1.65 30.05
N SER A 246 8.03 -1.04 30.59
CA SER A 246 7.95 0.06 31.54
C SER A 246 7.20 1.27 30.93
N GLU A 247 6.45 1.99 31.74
CA GLU A 247 5.83 3.29 31.41
C GLU A 247 6.84 4.30 30.82
N GLY A 248 8.12 4.18 31.17
CA GLY A 248 9.22 4.96 30.57
C GLY A 248 9.35 4.83 29.05
N SER A 249 8.88 3.70 28.44
CA SER A 249 8.93 3.52 26.97
C SER A 249 7.92 4.42 26.21
N ARG A 250 6.79 4.81 26.82
CA ARG A 250 5.80 5.70 26.17
C ARG A 250 6.27 7.16 26.19
N VAL A 251 6.87 7.61 27.29
CA VAL A 251 7.39 8.99 27.42
C VAL A 251 8.58 9.20 26.49
N ALA A 252 9.46 8.19 26.38
CA ALA A 252 10.56 8.22 25.42
C ALA A 252 10.07 8.28 23.98
N GLY A 253 8.98 7.55 23.64
CA GLY A 253 8.40 7.56 22.31
C GLY A 253 7.93 8.93 21.85
N TRP A 254 7.22 9.69 22.70
CA TRP A 254 6.76 11.05 22.36
C TRP A 254 7.90 12.05 22.23
N TYR A 255 8.94 11.94 23.05
CA TYR A 255 10.14 12.76 22.95
C TYR A 255 10.86 12.56 21.61
N TYR A 256 10.98 11.32 21.15
CA TYR A 256 11.53 11.00 19.83
C TYR A 256 10.64 11.49 18.69
N VAL A 257 9.31 11.36 18.79
CA VAL A 257 8.37 11.92 17.80
C VAL A 257 8.60 13.42 17.63
N ARG A 258 8.73 14.16 18.73
CA ARG A 258 8.97 15.60 18.69
C ARG A 258 10.30 15.94 17.99
N GLN A 259 11.37 15.19 18.25
CA GLN A 259 12.67 15.40 17.60
C GLN A 259 12.59 15.11 16.10
N LEU A 260 11.93 14.00 15.71
CA LEU A 260 11.74 13.64 14.30
C LEU A 260 10.92 14.69 13.56
N LEU A 261 9.85 15.20 14.16
CA LEU A 261 9.00 16.24 13.59
C LEU A 261 9.63 17.64 13.65
N SER A 262 10.70 17.85 14.41
CA SER A 262 11.46 19.11 14.42
C SER A 262 12.65 19.09 13.45
N ASN A 263 12.97 17.92 12.85
CA ASN A 263 14.08 17.80 11.92
C ASN A 263 13.66 18.24 10.52
N ARG A 264 14.27 19.35 10.04
CA ARG A 264 13.95 19.95 8.72
C ARG A 264 14.06 18.96 7.57
N MET A 265 15.08 18.10 7.54
CA MET A 265 15.28 17.11 6.49
C MET A 265 14.13 16.10 6.48
N LEU A 266 13.74 15.56 7.65
CA LEU A 266 12.65 14.58 7.76
C LEU A 266 11.30 15.20 7.39
N ILE A 267 11.03 16.46 7.79
CA ILE A 267 9.83 17.19 7.37
C ILE A 267 9.77 17.26 5.85
N GLY A 268 10.88 17.59 5.19
CA GLY A 268 10.95 17.60 3.72
C GLY A 268 10.68 16.23 3.10
N VAL A 269 11.21 15.16 3.70
CA VAL A 269 10.96 13.78 3.26
C VAL A 269 9.49 13.40 3.43
N TYR A 270 8.86 13.77 4.55
CA TYR A 270 7.44 13.50 4.82
C TYR A 270 6.53 14.29 3.88
N LEU A 271 6.83 15.58 3.65
CA LEU A 271 6.11 16.42 2.67
C LEU A 271 6.24 15.85 1.26
N GLY A 272 7.45 15.43 0.86
CA GLY A 272 7.67 14.79 -0.44
C GLY A 272 6.82 13.52 -0.59
N GLN A 273 6.76 12.67 0.44
CA GLN A 273 5.95 11.47 0.43
C GLN A 273 4.44 11.75 0.32
N TYR A 274 3.96 12.75 1.07
CA TYR A 274 2.58 13.20 0.94
C TYR A 274 2.27 13.59 -0.52
N CYS A 275 3.10 14.42 -1.13
CA CYS A 275 2.90 14.89 -2.50
C CYS A 275 3.00 13.76 -3.55
N VAL A 276 3.94 12.82 -3.41
CA VAL A 276 4.01 11.60 -4.25
C VAL A 276 2.72 10.78 -4.13
N ASN A 277 2.17 10.69 -2.93
CA ASN A 277 0.94 9.94 -2.70
C ASN A 277 -0.31 10.68 -3.22
N VAL A 278 -0.31 12.02 -3.33
CA VAL A 278 -1.40 12.75 -4.02
C VAL A 278 -1.57 12.25 -5.45
N LEU A 279 -0.48 12.05 -6.19
CA LEU A 279 -0.54 11.45 -7.53
C LEU A 279 -1.09 10.03 -7.46
N THR A 280 -0.61 9.21 -6.52
CA THR A 280 -1.10 7.84 -6.34
C THR A 280 -2.60 7.79 -6.10
N TYR A 281 -3.11 8.64 -5.20
CA TYR A 281 -4.54 8.67 -4.87
C TYR A 281 -5.40 9.26 -5.99
N PHE A 282 -4.88 10.19 -6.81
CA PHE A 282 -5.58 10.61 -8.04
C PHE A 282 -5.81 9.40 -8.96
N PHE A 283 -4.74 8.65 -9.27
CA PHE A 283 -4.83 7.47 -10.14
C PHE A 283 -5.71 6.36 -9.53
N LEU A 284 -5.71 6.22 -8.21
CA LEU A 284 -6.49 5.20 -7.52
C LEU A 284 -7.99 5.56 -7.38
N THR A 285 -8.35 6.85 -7.40
CA THR A 285 -9.73 7.27 -7.08
C THR A 285 -10.42 7.95 -8.26
N TRP A 286 -9.83 9.01 -8.81
CA TRP A 286 -10.49 9.87 -9.78
C TRP A 286 -10.13 9.59 -11.25
N PHE A 287 -9.03 8.90 -11.52
CA PHE A 287 -8.56 8.71 -12.89
C PHE A 287 -9.56 7.95 -13.79
N PRO A 288 -10.18 6.80 -13.37
CA PRO A 288 -11.20 6.16 -14.20
C PRO A 288 -12.42 7.06 -14.44
N ILE A 289 -12.84 7.83 -13.42
CA ILE A 289 -13.94 8.79 -13.54
C ILE A 289 -13.58 9.91 -14.53
N TYR A 290 -12.36 10.41 -14.47
CA TYR A 290 -11.84 11.39 -15.42
C TYR A 290 -11.91 10.89 -16.87
N LEU A 291 -11.50 9.64 -17.12
CA LEU A 291 -11.56 9.05 -18.47
C LEU A 291 -12.99 8.96 -18.99
N VAL A 292 -13.95 8.58 -18.14
CA VAL A 292 -15.34 8.48 -18.54
C VAL A 292 -16.00 9.85 -18.69
N GLN A 293 -15.89 10.73 -17.69
CA GLN A 293 -16.65 11.97 -17.62
C GLN A 293 -16.03 13.12 -18.41
N ALA A 294 -14.69 13.27 -18.36
CA ALA A 294 -14.02 14.37 -19.02
C ALA A 294 -13.55 14.02 -20.43
N ARG A 295 -13.34 12.72 -20.73
CA ARG A 295 -12.83 12.26 -22.03
C ARG A 295 -13.85 11.46 -22.84
N GLY A 296 -15.06 11.24 -22.31
CA GLY A 296 -16.15 10.55 -22.99
C GLY A 296 -15.90 9.08 -23.28
N MET A 297 -14.90 8.46 -22.63
CA MET A 297 -14.59 7.05 -22.85
C MET A 297 -15.70 6.15 -22.27
N SER A 298 -16.01 5.04 -22.94
CA SER A 298 -16.85 4.02 -22.33
C SER A 298 -16.20 3.45 -21.08
N LEU A 299 -17.01 2.99 -20.11
CA LEU A 299 -16.52 2.43 -18.85
C LEU A 299 -15.53 1.27 -19.08
N LEU A 300 -15.84 0.42 -20.08
CA LEU A 300 -14.99 -0.70 -20.44
C LEU A 300 -13.61 -0.22 -20.96
N LYS A 301 -13.61 0.75 -21.88
CA LYS A 301 -12.38 1.34 -22.41
C LYS A 301 -11.56 2.01 -21.30
N ALA A 302 -12.20 2.77 -20.42
CA ALA A 302 -11.55 3.42 -19.28
C ALA A 302 -10.89 2.39 -18.33
N GLY A 303 -11.56 1.27 -18.05
CA GLY A 303 -11.01 0.18 -17.24
C GLY A 303 -9.72 -0.40 -17.82
N PHE A 304 -9.71 -0.70 -19.14
CA PHE A 304 -8.50 -1.16 -19.84
C PHE A 304 -7.39 -0.09 -19.84
N MET A 305 -7.75 1.17 -20.13
CA MET A 305 -6.76 2.27 -20.20
C MET A 305 -6.15 2.58 -18.84
N THR A 306 -6.82 2.29 -17.73
CA THR A 306 -6.28 2.44 -16.37
C THR A 306 -5.08 1.49 -16.10
N SER A 307 -4.99 0.36 -16.79
CA SER A 307 -3.88 -0.59 -16.63
C SER A 307 -2.55 -0.04 -17.15
N LEU A 308 -2.55 0.79 -18.19
CA LEU A 308 -1.32 1.28 -18.81
C LEU A 308 -0.47 2.17 -17.89
N PRO A 309 -1.01 3.19 -17.23
CA PRO A 309 -0.25 3.93 -16.21
C PRO A 309 0.26 3.04 -15.08
N ALA A 310 -0.51 2.03 -14.66
CA ALA A 310 -0.08 1.12 -13.59
C ALA A 310 1.18 0.32 -13.99
N ILE A 311 1.21 -0.21 -15.23
CA ILE A 311 2.41 -0.88 -15.78
C ILE A 311 3.58 0.10 -15.83
N CYS A 312 3.36 1.30 -16.35
CA CYS A 312 4.40 2.33 -16.44
C CYS A 312 4.93 2.73 -15.05
N GLY A 313 4.04 2.88 -14.06
CA GLY A 313 4.43 3.17 -12.68
C GLY A 313 5.28 2.08 -12.03
N PHE A 314 4.95 0.81 -12.29
CA PHE A 314 5.77 -0.33 -11.86
C PHE A 314 7.17 -0.29 -12.49
N LEU A 315 7.24 -0.15 -13.83
CA LEU A 315 8.52 -0.05 -14.54
C LEU A 315 9.34 1.16 -14.06
N GLY A 316 8.69 2.30 -13.86
CA GLY A 316 9.32 3.49 -13.30
C GLY A 316 9.92 3.24 -11.92
N GLY A 317 9.20 2.53 -11.04
CA GLY A 317 9.67 2.19 -9.69
C GLY A 317 10.91 1.29 -9.72
N VAL A 318 10.91 0.26 -10.56
CA VAL A 318 12.07 -0.63 -10.75
C VAL A 318 13.26 0.15 -11.30
N LEU A 319 13.06 0.92 -12.36
CA LEU A 319 14.12 1.71 -12.99
C LEU A 319 14.66 2.80 -12.07
N GLY A 320 13.81 3.46 -11.29
CA GLY A 320 14.22 4.45 -10.29
C GLY A 320 15.14 3.85 -9.22
N GLY A 321 14.79 2.67 -8.70
CA GLY A 321 15.64 1.91 -7.78
C GLY A 321 16.97 1.54 -8.40
N MET A 322 16.97 0.94 -9.60
CA MET A 322 18.19 0.56 -10.32
C MET A 322 19.08 1.77 -10.64
N LEU A 323 18.49 2.91 -11.02
CA LEU A 323 19.22 4.15 -11.27
C LEU A 323 19.89 4.65 -10.01
N SER A 324 19.16 4.71 -8.90
CA SER A 324 19.70 5.15 -7.60
C SER A 324 20.86 4.26 -7.15
N ASP A 325 20.69 2.93 -7.19
CA ASP A 325 21.73 1.99 -6.77
C ASP A 325 22.92 1.98 -7.73
N GLY A 326 22.67 2.17 -9.03
CA GLY A 326 23.69 2.33 -10.04
C GLY A 326 24.57 3.57 -9.82
N LEU A 327 23.98 4.69 -9.41
CA LEU A 327 24.69 5.92 -9.07
C LEU A 327 25.57 5.72 -7.83
N ILE A 328 25.06 5.05 -6.80
CA ILE A 328 25.85 4.73 -5.58
C ILE A 328 27.06 3.85 -5.94
N ARG A 329 26.87 2.82 -6.76
CA ARG A 329 27.96 1.94 -7.21
C ARG A 329 29.04 2.67 -8.02
N ARG A 330 28.66 3.76 -8.71
CA ARG A 330 29.58 4.64 -9.45
C ARG A 330 30.27 5.71 -8.56
N GLY A 331 30.10 5.66 -7.25
CA GLY A 331 30.72 6.59 -6.30
C GLY A 331 30.01 7.93 -6.16
N VAL A 332 28.82 8.09 -6.72
CA VAL A 332 28.00 9.29 -6.51
C VAL A 332 27.55 9.34 -5.04
N SER A 333 27.57 10.51 -4.42
CA SER A 333 27.14 10.69 -3.03
C SER A 333 25.72 10.18 -2.81
N LEU A 334 25.43 9.61 -1.64
CA LEU A 334 24.10 9.11 -1.27
C LEU A 334 23.00 10.15 -1.52
N THR A 335 23.27 11.40 -1.17
CA THR A 335 22.33 12.52 -1.38
C THR A 335 21.93 12.68 -2.85
N LEU A 336 22.90 12.73 -3.74
CA LEU A 336 22.64 12.89 -5.18
C LEU A 336 22.01 11.62 -5.78
N ALA A 337 22.50 10.45 -5.38
CA ALA A 337 21.98 9.18 -5.88
C ALA A 337 20.50 8.95 -5.54
N ARG A 338 20.03 9.47 -4.40
CA ARG A 338 18.61 9.44 -4.03
C ARG A 338 17.81 10.60 -4.66
N LYS A 339 18.38 11.81 -4.72
CA LYS A 339 17.68 13.00 -5.23
C LYS A 339 17.48 12.98 -6.75
N ILE A 340 18.45 12.54 -7.54
CA ILE A 340 18.36 12.54 -9.01
C ILE A 340 17.10 11.84 -9.51
N PRO A 341 16.82 10.56 -9.13
CA PRO A 341 15.61 9.90 -9.60
C PRO A 341 14.34 10.50 -8.98
N ILE A 342 14.36 10.97 -7.72
CA ILE A 342 13.18 11.57 -7.09
C ILE A 342 12.81 12.88 -7.79
N VAL A 343 13.76 13.79 -7.94
CA VAL A 343 13.54 15.10 -8.57
C VAL A 343 13.21 14.94 -10.04
N GLY A 344 13.98 14.15 -10.79
CA GLY A 344 13.77 13.91 -12.22
C GLY A 344 12.44 13.21 -12.50
N GLY A 345 12.10 12.19 -11.72
CA GLY A 345 10.83 11.47 -11.84
C GLY A 345 9.63 12.36 -11.52
N MET A 346 9.70 13.15 -10.45
CA MET A 346 8.60 14.04 -10.08
C MET A 346 8.48 15.24 -11.04
N ALA A 347 9.58 15.76 -11.57
CA ALA A 347 9.53 16.75 -12.65
C ALA A 347 8.87 16.17 -13.91
N LEU A 348 9.20 14.93 -14.29
CA LEU A 348 8.53 14.24 -15.38
C LEU A 348 7.03 14.03 -15.10
N SER A 349 6.64 13.80 -13.85
CA SER A 349 5.22 13.62 -13.48
C SER A 349 4.36 14.87 -13.73
N MET A 350 4.96 16.06 -13.79
CA MET A 350 4.23 17.30 -14.06
C MET A 350 3.60 17.36 -15.47
N VAL A 351 3.99 16.46 -16.38
CA VAL A 351 3.36 16.37 -17.72
C VAL A 351 1.86 16.10 -17.66
N ILE A 352 1.33 15.65 -16.50
CA ILE A 352 -0.10 15.47 -16.26
C ILE A 352 -0.89 16.76 -16.54
N ILE A 353 -0.31 17.94 -16.28
CA ILE A 353 -0.92 19.24 -16.55
C ILE A 353 -1.17 19.41 -18.04
N GLY A 354 -0.32 18.84 -18.90
CA GLY A 354 -0.43 18.86 -20.36
C GLY A 354 -1.73 18.22 -20.87
N CYS A 355 -2.35 17.33 -20.08
CA CYS A 355 -3.65 16.77 -20.44
C CYS A 355 -4.77 17.84 -20.58
N ASN A 356 -4.61 19.02 -19.98
CA ASN A 356 -5.56 20.11 -20.09
C ASN A 356 -5.56 20.79 -21.49
N TYR A 357 -4.52 20.58 -22.26
CA TYR A 357 -4.29 21.25 -23.55
C TYR A 357 -4.36 20.28 -24.74
N VAL A 358 -4.87 19.07 -24.52
CA VAL A 358 -4.88 18.01 -25.53
C VAL A 358 -6.25 17.36 -25.59
N ASP A 359 -6.80 17.22 -26.80
CA ASP A 359 -8.11 16.58 -27.02
C ASP A 359 -7.97 15.10 -27.42
N SER A 360 -6.81 14.70 -27.97
CA SER A 360 -6.58 13.31 -28.38
C SER A 360 -6.58 12.36 -27.16
N GLU A 361 -7.51 11.40 -27.15
CA GLU A 361 -7.57 10.37 -26.11
C GLU A 361 -6.25 9.61 -25.96
N VAL A 362 -5.60 9.27 -27.09
CA VAL A 362 -4.32 8.53 -27.08
C VAL A 362 -3.23 9.35 -26.40
N LEU A 363 -3.14 10.65 -26.74
CA LEU A 363 -2.11 11.51 -26.15
C LEU A 363 -2.36 11.75 -24.66
N VAL A 364 -3.62 11.85 -24.23
CA VAL A 364 -3.99 11.93 -22.80
C VAL A 364 -3.51 10.68 -22.06
N ILE A 365 -3.76 9.48 -22.59
CA ILE A 365 -3.32 8.22 -21.96
C ILE A 365 -1.79 8.14 -21.91
N VAL A 366 -1.10 8.57 -22.98
CA VAL A 366 0.37 8.62 -23.00
C VAL A 366 0.91 9.58 -21.92
N LEU A 367 0.35 10.79 -21.82
CA LEU A 367 0.76 11.77 -20.80
C LEU A 367 0.50 11.23 -19.37
N MET A 368 -0.63 10.58 -19.14
CA MET A 368 -0.95 9.92 -17.86
C MET A 368 0.03 8.78 -17.55
N ALA A 369 0.35 7.95 -18.55
CA ALA A 369 1.32 6.87 -18.42
C ALA A 369 2.73 7.39 -18.10
N VAL A 370 3.18 8.43 -18.81
CA VAL A 370 4.47 9.10 -18.57
C VAL A 370 4.50 9.77 -17.19
N SER A 371 3.41 10.42 -16.79
CA SER A 371 3.29 11.00 -15.44
C SER A 371 3.44 9.94 -14.36
N PHE A 372 2.75 8.81 -14.50
CA PHE A 372 2.80 7.75 -13.48
C PHE A 372 4.12 6.96 -13.51
N PHE A 373 4.75 6.85 -14.68
CA PHE A 373 6.13 6.38 -14.84
C PHE A 373 7.12 7.27 -14.08
N GLY A 374 7.03 8.58 -14.26
CA GLY A 374 7.84 9.56 -13.52
C GLY A 374 7.63 9.44 -12.01
N LYS A 375 6.37 9.35 -11.56
CA LYS A 375 6.03 9.07 -10.15
C LYS A 375 6.68 7.77 -9.66
N GLY A 376 6.68 6.72 -10.48
CA GLY A 376 7.36 5.46 -10.18
C GLY A 376 8.85 5.67 -9.91
N ILE A 377 9.56 6.33 -10.83
CA ILE A 377 10.99 6.68 -10.68
C ILE A 377 11.24 7.46 -9.38
N GLY A 378 10.36 8.40 -9.04
CA GLY A 378 10.44 9.23 -7.83
C GLY A 378 10.06 8.53 -6.53
N SER A 379 9.54 7.31 -6.57
CA SER A 379 9.02 6.60 -5.39
C SER A 379 10.10 5.95 -4.50
N LEU A 380 11.20 6.64 -4.25
CA LEU A 380 12.32 6.15 -3.41
C LEU A 380 12.19 6.55 -1.93
N GLY A 381 11.06 7.07 -1.50
CA GLY A 381 10.86 7.59 -0.15
C GLY A 381 11.23 6.59 0.96
N TRP A 382 10.87 5.30 0.81
CA TRP A 382 11.24 4.26 1.78
C TRP A 382 12.75 4.02 1.87
N ALA A 383 13.46 4.09 0.74
CA ALA A 383 14.93 4.01 0.74
C ALA A 383 15.54 5.20 1.47
N VAL A 384 15.01 6.42 1.23
CA VAL A 384 15.45 7.63 1.95
C VAL A 384 15.19 7.50 3.45
N VAL A 385 14.03 6.98 3.87
CA VAL A 385 13.75 6.73 5.30
C VAL A 385 14.72 5.72 5.89
N ALA A 386 15.03 4.64 5.20
CA ALA A 386 16.02 3.65 5.67
C ALA A 386 17.43 4.27 5.85
N ASP A 387 17.80 5.21 4.98
CA ASP A 387 19.09 5.91 5.03
C ASP A 387 19.13 6.98 6.12
N THR A 388 17.98 7.61 6.43
CA THR A 388 17.91 8.80 7.34
C THR A 388 17.42 8.48 8.75
N ALA A 389 16.68 7.38 8.93
CA ALA A 389 16.10 7.03 10.23
C ALA A 389 17.17 6.79 11.29
N PRO A 390 16.99 7.33 12.52
CA PRO A 390 17.85 7.00 13.66
C PRO A 390 17.82 5.50 13.95
N LYS A 391 18.95 4.93 14.34
CA LYS A 391 19.05 3.48 14.66
C LYS A 391 18.07 3.06 15.76
N GLU A 392 17.86 3.93 16.73
CA GLU A 392 17.02 3.73 17.92
C GLU A 392 15.51 3.86 17.62
N ALA A 393 15.14 4.49 16.49
CA ALA A 393 13.76 4.85 16.16
C ALA A 393 13.40 4.60 14.68
N ILE A 394 13.97 3.57 14.05
CA ILE A 394 13.69 3.21 12.64
C ILE A 394 12.20 2.94 12.42
N GLY A 395 11.58 2.14 13.29
CA GLY A 395 10.16 1.82 13.21
C GLY A 395 9.27 3.05 13.35
N LEU A 396 9.59 3.94 14.28
CA LEU A 396 8.84 5.18 14.52
C LEU A 396 8.96 6.14 13.33
N SER A 397 10.17 6.29 12.77
CA SER A 397 10.42 7.08 11.56
C SER A 397 9.61 6.57 10.37
N GLY A 398 9.61 5.26 10.14
CA GLY A 398 8.82 4.61 9.09
C GLY A 398 7.32 4.79 9.29
N SER A 399 6.84 4.70 10.53
CA SER A 399 5.42 4.91 10.86
C SER A 399 4.99 6.35 10.60
N LEU A 400 5.78 7.34 10.99
CA LEU A 400 5.51 8.75 10.70
C LEU A 400 5.49 9.01 9.19
N PHE A 401 6.50 8.53 8.46
CA PHE A 401 6.57 8.64 7.01
C PHE A 401 5.33 8.05 6.33
N ASN A 402 4.90 6.85 6.74
CA ASN A 402 3.72 6.21 6.20
C ASN A 402 2.43 6.98 6.55
N MET A 403 2.33 7.48 7.77
CA MET A 403 1.19 8.29 8.22
C MET A 403 1.05 9.56 7.39
N PHE A 404 2.13 10.34 7.23
CA PHE A 404 2.13 11.53 6.38
C PHE A 404 1.78 11.20 4.92
N GLY A 405 2.33 10.11 4.37
CA GLY A 405 1.98 9.65 3.04
C GLY A 405 0.49 9.32 2.87
N ASN A 406 -0.11 8.65 3.85
CA ASN A 406 -1.51 8.24 3.78
C ASN A 406 -2.50 9.39 4.02
N THR A 407 -2.11 10.52 4.65
CA THR A 407 -2.97 11.71 4.73
C THR A 407 -3.32 12.28 3.36
N ALA A 408 -2.50 12.03 2.33
CA ALA A 408 -2.84 12.36 0.95
C ALA A 408 -4.14 11.66 0.47
N GLY A 409 -4.42 10.45 0.96
CA GLY A 409 -5.66 9.73 0.67
C GLY A 409 -6.91 10.35 1.30
N ILE A 410 -6.72 11.22 2.28
CA ILE A 410 -7.80 12.04 2.86
C ILE A 410 -7.96 13.32 2.02
N VAL A 411 -6.87 14.06 1.86
CA VAL A 411 -6.92 15.42 1.29
C VAL A 411 -7.14 15.40 -0.22
N ALA A 412 -6.43 14.52 -0.97
CA ALA A 412 -6.47 14.58 -2.43
C ALA A 412 -7.86 14.28 -3.01
N PRO A 413 -8.60 13.22 -2.60
CA PRO A 413 -9.92 12.99 -3.17
C PRO A 413 -10.91 14.10 -2.87
N ILE A 414 -10.85 14.69 -1.66
CA ILE A 414 -11.72 15.79 -1.24
C ILE A 414 -11.38 17.06 -2.05
N ALA A 415 -10.10 17.44 -2.12
CA ALA A 415 -9.67 18.62 -2.86
C ALA A 415 -10.06 18.54 -4.34
N ILE A 416 -9.85 17.37 -4.97
CA ILE A 416 -10.25 17.12 -6.35
C ILE A 416 -11.78 17.21 -6.49
N GLY A 417 -12.54 16.66 -5.54
CA GLY A 417 -14.00 16.76 -5.52
C GLY A 417 -14.50 18.21 -5.51
N TYR A 418 -13.89 19.07 -4.68
CA TYR A 418 -14.21 20.51 -4.65
C TYR A 418 -13.81 21.23 -5.94
N LEU A 419 -12.62 20.96 -6.49
CA LEU A 419 -12.15 21.57 -7.74
C LEU A 419 -13.06 21.21 -8.91
N VAL A 420 -13.46 19.95 -9.02
CA VAL A 420 -14.37 19.47 -10.05
C VAL A 420 -15.79 20.00 -9.83
N GLY A 421 -16.27 20.02 -8.58
CA GLY A 421 -17.60 20.52 -8.23
C GLY A 421 -17.76 22.01 -8.51
N ALA A 422 -16.74 22.82 -8.23
CA ALA A 422 -16.78 24.27 -8.44
C ALA A 422 -16.65 24.67 -9.91
N SER A 423 -15.87 23.94 -10.71
CA SER A 423 -15.57 24.32 -12.10
C SER A 423 -16.34 23.50 -13.14
N GLY A 424 -16.94 22.40 -12.78
CA GLY A 424 -17.51 21.41 -13.70
C GLY A 424 -16.45 20.71 -14.58
N SER A 425 -15.14 20.89 -14.30
CA SER A 425 -14.03 20.44 -15.10
C SER A 425 -12.92 19.82 -14.23
N PHE A 426 -12.18 18.87 -14.82
CA PHE A 426 -11.00 18.27 -14.18
C PHE A 426 -9.72 19.11 -14.34
N ASN A 427 -9.76 20.25 -15.06
CA ASN A 427 -8.56 21.03 -15.34
C ASN A 427 -7.84 21.48 -14.06
N GLY A 428 -8.58 22.02 -13.10
CA GLY A 428 -8.04 22.41 -11.79
C GLY A 428 -7.48 21.23 -11.01
N ALA A 429 -8.12 20.06 -11.10
CA ALA A 429 -7.66 18.85 -10.45
C ALA A 429 -6.31 18.36 -11.00
N LEU A 430 -6.12 18.38 -12.32
CA LEU A 430 -4.85 17.99 -12.94
C LEU A 430 -3.72 18.97 -12.60
N VAL A 431 -4.02 20.28 -12.54
CA VAL A 431 -3.08 21.31 -12.07
C VAL A 431 -2.71 21.06 -10.62
N PHE A 432 -3.68 20.81 -9.74
CA PHE A 432 -3.44 20.47 -8.32
C PHE A 432 -2.50 19.28 -8.17
N VAL A 433 -2.75 18.20 -8.91
CA VAL A 433 -1.91 16.98 -8.88
C VAL A 433 -0.49 17.29 -9.39
N GLY A 434 -0.35 18.01 -10.49
CA GLY A 434 0.95 18.39 -11.06
C GLY A 434 1.74 19.35 -10.15
N LEU A 435 1.07 20.28 -9.47
CA LEU A 435 1.71 21.17 -8.49
C LEU A 435 2.23 20.40 -7.27
N ASN A 436 1.56 19.34 -6.83
CA ASN A 436 2.13 18.47 -5.80
C ASN A 436 3.42 17.78 -6.25
N ALA A 437 3.54 17.41 -7.53
CA ALA A 437 4.80 16.94 -8.08
C ALA A 437 5.90 18.01 -7.98
N LEU A 438 5.59 19.26 -8.32
CA LEU A 438 6.51 20.40 -8.18
C LEU A 438 6.90 20.64 -6.71
N VAL A 439 5.95 20.55 -5.78
CA VAL A 439 6.25 20.67 -4.33
C VAL A 439 7.20 19.58 -3.86
N THR A 440 7.11 18.36 -4.39
CA THR A 440 8.10 17.31 -4.10
C THR A 440 9.50 17.70 -4.61
N VAL A 441 9.60 18.19 -5.85
CA VAL A 441 10.87 18.68 -6.41
C VAL A 441 11.46 19.76 -5.53
N PHE A 442 10.68 20.77 -5.18
CA PHE A 442 11.10 21.85 -4.29
C PHE A 442 11.52 21.32 -2.90
N SER A 443 10.75 20.43 -2.32
CA SER A 443 11.05 19.84 -1.01
C SER A 443 12.43 19.15 -1.01
N TYR A 444 12.71 18.31 -2.01
CA TYR A 444 13.98 17.59 -2.08
C TYR A 444 15.16 18.50 -2.43
N LEU A 445 14.98 19.54 -3.24
CA LEU A 445 16.04 20.47 -3.59
C LEU A 445 16.35 21.45 -2.45
N VAL A 446 15.32 22.00 -1.79
CA VAL A 446 15.46 23.14 -0.87
C VAL A 446 15.37 22.72 0.61
N ILE A 447 14.40 21.85 0.97
CA ILE A 447 14.11 21.51 2.37
C ILE A 447 15.01 20.37 2.85
N VAL A 448 15.07 19.25 2.08
CA VAL A 448 15.79 18.03 2.48
C VAL A 448 17.31 18.25 2.54
N LYS A 449 17.89 19.12 1.69
CA LYS A 449 19.34 19.35 1.59
C LYS A 449 20.13 18.03 1.51
N ASP A 450 20.91 17.69 2.55
CA ASP A 450 21.74 16.48 2.58
C ASP A 450 20.99 15.31 3.22
N ILE A 451 21.03 14.16 2.56
CA ILE A 451 20.47 12.90 3.07
C ILE A 451 21.51 12.24 3.94
N LYS A 452 21.29 12.28 5.25
CA LYS A 452 22.17 11.69 6.26
C LYS A 452 21.35 11.12 7.42
N ARG A 453 21.92 10.14 8.11
CA ARG A 453 21.28 9.55 9.29
C ARG A 453 21.11 10.59 10.39
N VAL A 454 19.90 10.65 10.94
CA VAL A 454 19.58 11.53 12.06
C VAL A 454 20.07 10.88 13.35
N GLU A 455 20.73 11.65 14.20
CA GLU A 455 21.10 11.27 15.56
C GLU A 455 20.10 11.88 16.53
N LEU A 456 19.53 11.05 17.39
CA LEU A 456 18.62 11.51 18.44
C LEU A 456 19.41 11.92 19.68
N ARG A 457 18.98 13.02 20.30
CA ARG A 457 19.48 13.38 21.62
C ARG A 457 18.80 12.48 22.65
N HIS A 458 19.59 11.72 23.40
CA HIS A 458 19.08 11.01 24.56
C HIS A 458 18.60 12.03 25.60
N ARG A 459 17.50 11.71 26.28
CA ARG A 459 17.05 12.48 27.43
C ARG A 459 17.98 12.04 28.57
N ASP A 460 18.90 12.91 28.96
CA ASP A 460 19.64 12.70 30.19
C ASP A 460 18.59 12.51 31.30
N ALA A 461 18.74 11.41 32.08
CA ALA A 461 17.80 10.97 33.09
C ALA A 461 17.73 11.94 34.27
#